data_a24311b1f0c70ae5000651d6604312de
#
_entry.id   a24311b1f0c70ae5000651d6604312de
#
_cell.length_a   1.000
_cell.length_b   1.000
_cell.length_c   1.000
_cell.angle_alpha   90.00
_cell.angle_beta   90.00
_cell.angle_gamma   90.00
#
_symmetry.space_group_name_H-M   'P 1'
#
loop_
_entity.id
_entity.type
_entity.pdbx_description
1 polymer ?
#
loop_
_entity_poly.entity_id
_entity_poly.type
_entity_poly.pdbx_seq_one_letter_code
_entity_poly.pdbx_strand_id
1 'polypeptide(L)'
;ALTYLTQALSSRYLVSVREEKGGTYGVQVYGSTEYIPRETYSMTIAFDTNDEMDDELCEIVMAELKKIAEEGPLTEDIEKTREFLLKDWQNGLEQNGTWMRYLQMKYGSGLDYVANGEKAIRTVSNADVQKLAQKILEDNNLVKVVMRPEAAEE
;
A
#
# COMPACT_ATOMS: atom_id res chain seq x y z
N ALA A 1 0.62 -3.60 -9.09
CA ALA A 1 -0.01 -4.41 -8.04
C ALA A 1 0.14 -3.77 -6.64
N LEU A 2 1.36 -3.32 -6.23
CA LEU A 2 1.60 -2.79 -4.87
C LEU A 2 0.65 -1.62 -4.52
N THR A 3 0.51 -0.62 -5.37
CA THR A 3 -0.41 0.51 -5.16
C THR A 3 -1.86 0.06 -5.00
N TYR A 4 -2.29 -0.95 -5.76
CA TYR A 4 -3.63 -1.52 -5.63
C TYR A 4 -3.81 -2.26 -4.31
N LEU A 5 -2.81 -3.02 -3.87
CA LEU A 5 -2.82 -3.71 -2.58
C LEU A 5 -2.91 -2.71 -1.42
N THR A 6 -2.10 -1.65 -1.44
CA THR A 6 -2.13 -0.63 -0.38
C THR A 6 -3.46 0.09 -0.31
N GLN A 7 -4.10 0.39 -1.43
CA GLN A 7 -5.42 1.02 -1.46
C GLN A 7 -6.52 0.07 -0.96
N ALA A 8 -6.50 -1.20 -1.39
CA ALA A 8 -7.46 -2.20 -0.91
C ALA A 8 -7.34 -2.42 0.61
N LEU A 9 -6.11 -2.47 1.14
CA LEU A 9 -5.87 -2.56 2.58
C LEU A 9 -6.34 -1.30 3.31
N SER A 10 -6.06 -0.11 2.77
CA SER A 10 -6.53 1.15 3.37
C SER A 10 -8.05 1.20 3.51
N SER A 11 -8.78 0.75 2.47
CA SER A 11 -10.25 0.66 2.52
C SER A 11 -10.73 -0.31 3.60
N ARG A 12 -10.10 -1.48 3.73
CA ARG A 12 -10.45 -2.49 4.74
C ARG A 12 -10.15 -2.03 6.16
N TYR A 13 -8.99 -1.40 6.39
CA TYR A 13 -8.61 -0.90 7.70
C TYR A 13 -9.48 0.26 8.19
N LEU A 14 -10.03 1.04 7.28
CA LEU A 14 -11.01 2.06 7.65
C LEU A 14 -12.20 1.44 8.38
N VAL A 15 -12.67 0.28 7.92
CA VAL A 15 -13.81 -0.42 8.53
C VAL A 15 -13.34 -1.22 9.75
N SER A 16 -12.41 -2.16 9.58
CA SER A 16 -12.07 -3.14 10.61
C SER A 16 -11.32 -2.57 11.82
N VAL A 17 -10.51 -1.53 11.62
CA VAL A 17 -9.69 -0.94 12.67
C VAL A 17 -10.32 0.32 13.25
N ARG A 18 -10.78 1.23 12.39
CA ARG A 18 -11.30 2.52 12.83
C ARG A 18 -12.75 2.45 13.27
N GLU A 19 -13.65 1.87 12.44
CA GLU A 19 -15.10 1.90 12.71
C GLU A 19 -15.53 0.84 13.72
N GLU A 20 -14.99 -0.38 13.62
CA GLU A 20 -15.39 -1.49 14.51
C GLU A 20 -14.69 -1.46 15.86
N LYS A 21 -13.41 -1.06 15.92
CA LYS A 21 -12.61 -1.09 17.14
C LYS A 21 -12.44 0.27 17.81
N GLY A 22 -12.43 1.36 17.05
CA GLY A 22 -12.28 2.71 17.58
C GLY A 22 -10.93 2.98 18.27
N GLY A 23 -9.95 2.09 18.06
CA GLY A 23 -8.63 2.14 18.73
C GLY A 23 -7.62 3.05 18.09
N THR A 24 -7.95 3.66 16.94
CA THR A 24 -7.04 4.58 16.22
C THR A 24 -7.82 5.63 15.45
N TYR A 25 -7.18 6.75 15.16
CA TYR A 25 -7.70 7.77 14.24
C TYR A 25 -7.64 7.32 12.77
N GLY A 26 -6.79 6.39 12.42
CA GLY A 26 -6.67 5.83 11.09
C GLY A 26 -5.43 4.97 10.92
N VAL A 27 -5.48 4.11 9.91
CA VAL A 27 -4.33 3.27 9.51
C VAL A 27 -3.81 3.79 8.18
N GLN A 28 -2.53 4.07 8.13
CA GLN A 28 -1.84 4.52 6.93
C GLN A 28 -1.10 3.34 6.30
N VAL A 29 -1.28 3.16 4.99
CA VAL A 29 -0.62 2.09 4.24
C VAL A 29 0.20 2.71 3.12
N TYR A 30 1.50 2.49 3.15
CA TYR A 30 2.44 3.00 2.14
C TYR A 30 3.11 1.84 1.42
N GLY A 31 3.26 2.00 0.10
CA GLY A 31 4.06 1.10 -0.71
C GLY A 31 5.17 1.87 -1.42
N SER A 32 6.37 1.36 -1.43
CA SER A 32 7.45 1.89 -2.24
C SER A 32 8.16 0.82 -3.06
N THR A 33 8.70 1.23 -4.19
CA THR A 33 9.51 0.39 -5.08
C THR A 33 10.80 1.11 -5.41
N GLU A 34 11.91 0.41 -5.33
CA GLU A 34 13.23 0.89 -5.71
C GLU A 34 13.79 0.00 -6.80
N TYR A 35 14.46 0.60 -7.79
CA TYR A 35 15.02 -0.13 -8.93
C TYR A 35 16.55 -0.15 -8.91
N ILE A 36 17.19 0.77 -8.21
CA ILE A 36 18.64 0.93 -8.14
C ILE A 36 19.07 0.93 -6.68
N PRO A 37 20.08 0.15 -6.26
CA PRO A 37 20.96 -0.71 -7.07
C PRO A 37 20.33 -2.06 -7.47
N ARG A 38 19.21 -2.42 -6.89
CA ARG A 38 18.44 -3.65 -7.18
C ARG A 38 16.96 -3.38 -7.04
N GLU A 39 16.16 -4.14 -7.76
CA GLU A 39 14.71 -4.06 -7.66
C GLU A 39 14.24 -4.60 -6.29
N THR A 40 13.62 -3.73 -5.51
CA THR A 40 13.04 -4.03 -4.21
C THR A 40 11.68 -3.36 -4.07
N TYR A 41 10.84 -3.90 -3.21
CA TYR A 41 9.62 -3.25 -2.78
C TYR A 41 9.46 -3.36 -1.27
N SER A 42 8.77 -2.40 -0.68
CA SER A 42 8.37 -2.43 0.72
C SER A 42 6.92 -1.98 0.88
N MET A 43 6.27 -2.49 1.91
CA MET A 43 4.96 -2.03 2.35
C MET A 43 5.04 -1.71 3.83
N THR A 44 4.61 -0.51 4.20
CA THR A 44 4.57 -0.06 5.59
C THR A 44 3.13 0.19 5.97
N ILE A 45 2.74 -0.33 7.13
CA ILE A 45 1.44 -0.08 7.75
C ILE A 45 1.73 0.62 9.07
N ALA A 46 1.18 1.81 9.26
CA ALA A 46 1.41 2.63 10.44
C ALA A 46 0.08 3.12 11.02
N PHE A 47 -0.04 3.07 12.33
CA PHE A 47 -1.20 3.58 13.06
C PHE A 47 -0.81 3.96 14.49
N ASP A 48 -1.56 4.91 15.05
CA ASP A 48 -1.45 5.29 16.45
C ASP A 48 -2.51 4.55 17.25
N THR A 49 -2.16 4.08 18.44
CA THR A 49 -3.08 3.37 19.33
C THR A 49 -2.67 3.58 20.79
N ASN A 50 -3.53 3.13 21.71
CA ASN A 50 -3.16 3.05 23.12
C ASN A 50 -2.42 1.73 23.41
N ASP A 51 -1.74 1.68 24.58
CA ASP A 51 -0.90 0.55 24.97
C ASP A 51 -1.69 -0.77 25.18
N GLU A 52 -3.01 -0.70 25.38
CA GLU A 52 -3.85 -1.86 25.63
C GLU A 52 -4.29 -2.57 24.33
N MET A 53 -4.26 -1.84 23.18
CA MET A 53 -4.80 -2.31 21.91
C MET A 53 -3.74 -2.60 20.84
N ASP A 54 -2.46 -2.34 21.10
CA ASP A 54 -1.40 -2.43 20.10
C ASP A 54 -1.26 -3.82 19.48
N ASP A 55 -1.34 -4.87 20.29
CA ASP A 55 -1.27 -6.26 19.82
C ASP A 55 -2.54 -6.68 19.07
N GLU A 56 -3.73 -6.36 19.60
CA GLU A 56 -5.00 -6.67 18.94
C GLU A 56 -5.09 -6.01 17.56
N LEU A 57 -4.73 -4.74 17.44
CA LEU A 57 -4.77 -4.03 16.15
C LEU A 57 -3.73 -4.57 15.17
N CYS A 58 -2.55 -4.97 15.63
CA CYS A 58 -1.58 -5.66 14.79
C CYS A 58 -2.11 -6.99 14.23
N GLU A 59 -2.84 -7.77 15.05
CA GLU A 59 -3.46 -9.02 14.60
C GLU A 59 -4.54 -8.76 13.55
N ILE A 60 -5.39 -7.75 13.73
CA ILE A 60 -6.42 -7.35 12.76
C ILE A 60 -5.77 -6.91 11.44
N VAL A 61 -4.74 -6.08 11.49
CA VAL A 61 -4.00 -5.63 10.32
C VAL A 61 -3.43 -6.81 9.53
N MET A 62 -2.82 -7.78 10.20
CA MET A 62 -2.31 -8.98 9.56
C MET A 62 -3.41 -9.92 9.06
N ALA A 63 -4.55 -9.99 9.74
CA ALA A 63 -5.70 -10.78 9.32
C ALA A 63 -6.31 -10.25 8.01
N GLU A 64 -6.42 -8.94 7.84
CA GLU A 64 -6.92 -8.36 6.58
C GLU A 64 -5.96 -8.59 5.40
N LEU A 65 -4.64 -8.52 5.62
CA LEU A 65 -3.67 -8.89 4.60
C LEU A 65 -3.81 -10.37 4.21
N LYS A 66 -3.99 -11.27 5.19
CA LYS A 66 -4.23 -12.70 4.95
C LYS A 66 -5.51 -12.94 4.16
N LYS A 67 -6.59 -12.24 4.47
CA LYS A 67 -7.85 -12.31 3.69
C LYS A 67 -7.63 -11.95 2.22
N ILE A 68 -6.88 -10.88 1.94
CA ILE A 68 -6.56 -10.54 0.54
C ILE A 68 -5.71 -11.63 -0.12
N ALA A 69 -4.78 -12.24 0.60
CA ALA A 69 -3.98 -13.35 0.06
C ALA A 69 -4.81 -14.61 -0.22
N GLU A 70 -5.80 -14.91 0.59
CA GLU A 70 -6.66 -16.10 0.48
C GLU A 70 -7.81 -15.89 -0.52
N GLU A 71 -8.54 -14.79 -0.39
CA GLU A 71 -9.80 -14.53 -1.11
C GLU A 71 -9.63 -13.56 -2.29
N GLY A 72 -8.53 -12.81 -2.32
CA GLY A 72 -8.32 -11.69 -3.23
C GLY A 72 -8.93 -10.38 -2.72
N PRO A 73 -8.60 -9.26 -3.38
CA PRO A 73 -9.22 -7.96 -3.12
C PRO A 73 -10.64 -7.91 -3.66
N LEU A 74 -11.47 -7.02 -3.12
CA LEU A 74 -12.78 -6.73 -3.69
C LEU A 74 -12.61 -6.11 -5.08
N THR A 75 -13.40 -6.59 -6.05
CA THR A 75 -13.34 -6.05 -7.43
C THR A 75 -13.67 -4.57 -7.45
N GLU A 76 -14.61 -4.12 -6.62
CA GLU A 76 -14.97 -2.71 -6.50
C GLU A 76 -13.79 -1.84 -6.06
N ASP A 77 -12.97 -2.29 -5.11
CA ASP A 77 -11.77 -1.55 -4.66
C ASP A 77 -10.73 -1.43 -5.78
N ILE A 78 -10.57 -2.50 -6.58
CA ILE A 78 -9.66 -2.49 -7.73
C ILE A 78 -10.14 -1.51 -8.81
N GLU A 79 -11.44 -1.50 -9.13
CA GLU A 79 -11.98 -0.59 -10.13
C GLU A 79 -11.90 0.87 -9.67
N LYS A 80 -12.28 1.19 -8.42
CA LYS A 80 -12.13 2.53 -7.85
C LYS A 80 -10.67 3.00 -7.89
N THR A 81 -9.75 2.13 -7.50
CA THR A 81 -8.32 2.44 -7.52
C THR A 81 -7.84 2.69 -8.95
N ARG A 82 -8.29 1.88 -9.91
CA ARG A 82 -7.95 2.04 -11.33
C ARG A 82 -8.41 3.38 -11.86
N GLU A 83 -9.66 3.75 -11.62
CA GLU A 83 -10.21 5.05 -12.04
C GLU A 83 -9.44 6.22 -11.44
N PHE A 84 -9.14 6.15 -10.14
CA PHE A 84 -8.33 7.15 -9.45
C PHE A 84 -6.94 7.29 -10.07
N LEU A 85 -6.22 6.18 -10.26
CA LEU A 85 -4.87 6.18 -10.82
C LEU A 85 -4.83 6.67 -12.28
N LEU A 86 -5.82 6.33 -13.08
CA LEU A 86 -5.93 6.85 -14.46
C LEU A 86 -6.13 8.35 -14.48
N LYS A 87 -7.00 8.86 -13.62
CA LYS A 87 -7.23 10.30 -13.50
C LYS A 87 -5.98 11.03 -12.98
N ASP A 88 -5.33 10.47 -11.97
CA ASP A 88 -4.07 11.01 -11.40
C ASP A 88 -2.96 11.03 -12.46
N TRP A 89 -2.82 9.95 -13.23
CA TRP A 89 -1.85 9.87 -14.32
C TRP A 89 -2.12 10.93 -15.40
N GLN A 90 -3.37 11.11 -15.82
CA GLN A 90 -3.75 12.13 -16.83
C GLN A 90 -3.46 13.54 -16.29
N ASN A 91 -3.90 13.86 -15.07
CA ASN A 91 -3.63 15.16 -14.46
C ASN A 91 -2.11 15.40 -14.25
N GLY A 92 -1.38 14.34 -13.94
CA GLY A 92 0.07 14.40 -13.76
C GLY A 92 0.81 14.83 -15.04
N LEU A 93 0.31 14.47 -16.23
CA LEU A 93 0.92 14.88 -17.50
C LEU A 93 0.87 16.40 -17.74
N GLU A 94 0.04 17.12 -17.01
CA GLU A 94 -0.04 18.59 -17.06
C GLU A 94 0.93 19.27 -16.08
N GLN A 95 1.63 18.50 -15.23
CA GLN A 95 2.48 19.00 -14.16
C GLN A 95 3.98 18.87 -14.48
N ASN A 96 4.72 19.98 -14.45
CA ASN A 96 6.17 19.98 -14.69
C ASN A 96 6.94 19.03 -13.76
N GLY A 97 6.56 18.96 -12.46
CA GLY A 97 7.19 18.07 -11.49
C GLY A 97 7.02 16.59 -11.85
N THR A 98 5.89 16.20 -12.41
CA THR A 98 5.62 14.85 -12.91
C THR A 98 6.51 14.52 -14.11
N TRP A 99 6.67 15.45 -15.05
CA TRP A 99 7.57 15.27 -16.18
C TRP A 99 9.03 15.11 -15.75
N MET A 100 9.50 15.90 -14.79
CA MET A 100 10.85 15.74 -14.24
C MET A 100 11.04 14.33 -13.66
N ARG A 101 10.09 13.84 -12.86
CA ARG A 101 10.14 12.50 -12.31
C ARG A 101 10.11 11.42 -13.39
N TYR A 102 9.24 11.53 -14.38
CA TYR A 102 9.15 10.55 -15.48
C TYR A 102 10.42 10.51 -16.34
N LEU A 103 11.02 11.66 -16.60
CA LEU A 103 12.32 11.74 -17.30
C LEU A 103 13.43 11.09 -16.47
N GLN A 104 13.50 11.36 -15.17
CA GLN A 104 14.47 10.70 -14.28
C GLN A 104 14.29 9.17 -14.29
N MET A 105 13.07 8.67 -14.23
CA MET A 105 12.80 7.23 -14.29
C MET A 105 13.15 6.64 -15.64
N LYS A 106 12.82 7.31 -16.74
CA LYS A 106 13.14 6.85 -18.09
C LYS A 106 14.65 6.75 -18.33
N TYR A 107 15.39 7.79 -17.99
CA TYR A 107 16.85 7.84 -18.26
C TYR A 107 17.69 7.20 -17.14
N GLY A 108 17.20 7.14 -15.91
CA GLY A 108 17.90 6.53 -14.79
C GLY A 108 17.63 5.02 -14.65
N SER A 109 16.38 4.58 -14.85
CA SER A 109 15.97 3.18 -14.62
C SER A 109 15.41 2.48 -15.86
N GLY A 110 15.34 3.17 -17.01
CA GLY A 110 14.74 2.61 -18.23
C GLY A 110 13.22 2.52 -18.21
N LEU A 111 12.55 3.07 -17.20
CA LEU A 111 11.10 2.97 -17.01
C LEU A 111 10.38 4.14 -17.68
N ASP A 112 9.78 3.90 -18.83
CA ASP A 112 9.02 4.92 -19.57
C ASP A 112 7.55 4.95 -19.10
N TYR A 113 7.29 5.77 -18.06
CA TYR A 113 5.95 5.95 -17.52
C TYR A 113 5.01 6.72 -18.44
N VAL A 114 5.53 7.57 -19.32
CA VAL A 114 4.71 8.29 -20.29
C VAL A 114 4.14 7.32 -21.33
N ALA A 115 4.98 6.42 -21.85
CA ALA A 115 4.56 5.47 -22.86
C ALA A 115 3.74 4.29 -22.30
N ASN A 116 4.02 3.87 -21.06
CA ASN A 116 3.52 2.60 -20.51
C ASN A 116 2.60 2.77 -19.28
N GLY A 117 2.52 3.95 -18.67
CA GLY A 117 1.83 4.15 -17.39
C GLY A 117 0.34 3.81 -17.48
N GLU A 118 -0.38 4.30 -18.46
CA GLU A 118 -1.79 4.00 -18.65
C GLU A 118 -2.03 2.48 -18.82
N LYS A 119 -1.24 1.83 -19.67
CA LYS A 119 -1.32 0.40 -19.88
C LYS A 119 -1.04 -0.37 -18.59
N ALA A 120 0.00 0.00 -17.85
CA ALA A 120 0.35 -0.64 -16.59
C ALA A 120 -0.79 -0.53 -15.56
N ILE A 121 -1.44 0.66 -15.46
CA ILE A 121 -2.59 0.86 -14.59
C ILE A 121 -3.76 -0.06 -15.03
N ARG A 122 -4.09 -0.10 -16.32
CA ARG A 122 -5.24 -0.86 -16.83
C ARG A 122 -5.09 -2.38 -16.74
N THR A 123 -3.86 -2.89 -16.75
CA THR A 123 -3.60 -4.34 -16.83
C THR A 123 -3.52 -5.04 -15.49
N VAL A 124 -3.43 -4.32 -14.37
CA VAL A 124 -3.44 -4.95 -13.04
C VAL A 124 -4.77 -5.63 -12.77
N SER A 125 -4.72 -6.91 -12.47
CA SER A 125 -5.88 -7.75 -12.13
C SER A 125 -5.98 -8.04 -10.63
N ASN A 126 -7.15 -8.50 -10.18
CA ASN A 126 -7.34 -8.99 -8.80
C ASN A 126 -6.33 -10.09 -8.46
N ALA A 127 -6.04 -10.98 -9.42
CA ALA A 127 -5.09 -12.07 -9.23
C ALA A 127 -3.65 -11.57 -9.04
N ASP A 128 -3.25 -10.46 -9.68
CA ASP A 128 -1.92 -9.88 -9.47
C ASP A 128 -1.77 -9.27 -8.06
N VAL A 129 -2.83 -8.67 -7.55
CA VAL A 129 -2.86 -8.11 -6.19
C VAL A 129 -2.85 -9.23 -5.15
N GLN A 130 -3.66 -10.28 -5.37
CA GLN A 130 -3.69 -11.47 -4.52
C GLN A 130 -2.33 -12.16 -4.44
N LYS A 131 -1.70 -12.41 -5.59
CA LYS A 131 -0.35 -13.01 -5.65
C LYS A 131 0.70 -12.19 -4.92
N LEU A 132 0.61 -10.86 -5.01
CA LEU A 132 1.52 -9.99 -4.26
C LEU A 132 1.31 -10.11 -2.76
N ALA A 133 0.06 -10.15 -2.29
CA ALA A 133 -0.25 -10.36 -0.88
C ALA A 133 0.27 -11.72 -0.38
N GLN A 134 0.07 -12.78 -1.16
CA GLN A 134 0.62 -14.12 -0.88
C GLN A 134 2.14 -14.08 -0.76
N LYS A 135 2.81 -13.46 -1.75
CA LYS A 135 4.27 -13.36 -1.75
C LYS A 135 4.80 -12.61 -0.53
N ILE A 136 4.17 -11.50 -0.12
CA ILE A 136 4.57 -10.74 1.08
C ILE A 136 4.50 -11.63 2.32
N LEU A 137 3.46 -12.45 2.46
CA LEU A 137 3.31 -13.37 3.58
C LEU A 137 4.31 -14.53 3.52
N GLU A 138 4.56 -15.09 2.33
CA GLU A 138 5.51 -16.20 2.11
C GLU A 138 6.96 -15.78 2.37
N ASP A 139 7.35 -14.58 1.94
CA ASP A 139 8.69 -14.02 2.15
C ASP A 139 8.99 -13.82 3.65
N ASN A 140 7.96 -13.72 4.49
CA ASN A 140 8.03 -13.59 5.96
C ASN A 140 9.08 -12.59 6.45
N ASN A 141 9.25 -11.50 5.72
CA ASN A 141 10.19 -10.43 6.03
C ASN A 141 9.45 -9.27 6.71
N LEU A 142 8.88 -9.55 7.89
CA LEU A 142 8.11 -8.60 8.70
C LEU A 142 8.97 -8.01 9.81
N VAL A 143 8.94 -6.69 9.93
CA VAL A 143 9.49 -5.96 11.07
C VAL A 143 8.34 -5.23 11.77
N LYS A 144 8.08 -5.56 13.05
CA LYS A 144 7.14 -4.84 13.92
C LYS A 144 7.93 -3.86 14.78
N VAL A 145 7.56 -2.59 14.73
CA VAL A 145 8.13 -1.53 15.57
C VAL A 145 7.02 -0.91 16.39
N VAL A 146 7.18 -0.90 17.71
CA VAL A 146 6.25 -0.26 18.65
C VAL A 146 6.98 0.84 19.38
N MET A 147 6.47 2.07 19.31
CA MET A 147 6.98 3.20 20.09
C MET A 147 6.02 3.49 21.25
N ARG A 148 6.53 3.42 22.46
CA ARG A 148 5.77 3.74 23.68
C ARG A 148 6.31 5.02 24.32
N PRO A 149 5.46 5.81 25.00
CA PRO A 149 5.94 6.95 25.77
C PRO A 149 6.91 6.48 26.87
N GLU A 150 7.89 7.30 27.15
CA GLU A 150 8.77 7.09 28.30
C GLU A 150 7.93 7.10 29.58
N ALA A 151 8.17 6.13 30.50
CA ALA A 151 7.46 6.12 31.78
C ALA A 151 7.75 7.43 32.51
N ALA A 152 6.70 8.13 32.94
CA ALA A 152 6.89 9.32 33.76
C ALA A 152 7.65 8.91 35.02
N GLU A 153 8.84 9.46 35.24
CA GLU A 153 9.52 9.35 36.53
C GLU A 153 8.64 10.03 37.61
N GLU A 154 8.11 9.25 38.56
CA GLU A 154 7.39 9.76 39.72
C GLU A 154 8.34 10.45 40.69
#